data_28dc335c2e072553f5b0b0b406bf31b7
#
_entry.id   28dc335c2e072553f5b0b0b406bf31b7
#
_cell.length_a   1.000
_cell.length_b   1.000
_cell.length_c   1.000
_cell.angle_alpha   90.00
_cell.angle_beta   90.00
_cell.angle_gamma   90.00
#
_symmetry.space_group_name_H-M   'P 1'
#
loop_
_entity.id
_entity.type
_entity.pdbx_description
1 polymer ?
#
loop_
_entity_poly.entity_id
_entity_poly.type
_entity_poly.pdbx_seq_one_letter_code
_entity_poly.pdbx_strand_id
1 'polypeptide(L)'
;MAENAFGDLERPQLTYRSKSAAFSGGEFRKDKSLEQAHFALAFESPSYKSPDIYTAQVYSIALGGGMSSRLFQQIREKRGLCYSIFAQAGAFSDTGLTTIYAGTSGEQIPDLSKLTVNELKRVATDLSEVEVTRARSQMKAGLLMGLESPSSRAERLARMIQIWGKVPSLDETIEKIDAVNLDKVRTYAENVVTQAQFAMALYGPISSAPSLQELDALRAA
;
A
#
# COMPACT_ATOMS: atom_id res chain seq x y z
N MET A 1 1.50 -38.38 -1.31
CA MET A 1 2.42 -37.74 -0.33
C MET A 1 1.63 -36.83 0.63
N ALA A 2 0.87 -35.85 0.17
CA ALA A 2 0.06 -34.99 1.06
C ALA A 2 -0.99 -35.77 1.86
N GLU A 3 -1.70 -36.68 1.21
CA GLU A 3 -2.70 -37.55 1.86
C GLU A 3 -2.11 -38.42 2.96
N ASN A 4 -0.90 -38.96 2.75
CA ASN A 4 -0.19 -39.76 3.79
C ASN A 4 0.32 -38.89 4.94
N ALA A 5 0.55 -37.59 4.73
CA ALA A 5 1.06 -36.68 5.76
C ALA A 5 -0.06 -35.97 6.53
N PHE A 6 -1.22 -35.77 5.91
CA PHE A 6 -2.28 -34.93 6.45
C PHE A 6 -3.68 -35.56 6.40
N GLY A 7 -3.82 -36.78 5.85
CA GLY A 7 -5.12 -37.43 5.66
C GLY A 7 -5.87 -37.72 6.96
N ASP A 8 -5.14 -37.93 8.04
CA ASP A 8 -5.68 -38.23 9.37
C ASP A 8 -5.95 -36.97 10.22
N LEU A 9 -5.71 -35.78 9.67
CA LEU A 9 -5.99 -34.54 10.39
C LEU A 9 -7.52 -34.30 10.47
N GLU A 10 -8.05 -34.45 11.68
CA GLU A 10 -9.42 -34.03 11.96
C GLU A 10 -9.56 -32.50 11.85
N ARG A 11 -10.66 -32.05 11.23
CA ARG A 11 -10.99 -30.61 11.25
C ARG A 11 -11.35 -30.21 12.67
N PRO A 12 -10.58 -29.32 13.32
CA PRO A 12 -10.97 -28.83 14.64
C PRO A 12 -12.32 -28.13 14.54
N GLN A 13 -13.22 -28.40 15.49
CA GLN A 13 -14.43 -27.61 15.64
C GLN A 13 -14.02 -26.21 16.16
N LEU A 14 -13.76 -25.29 15.24
CA LEU A 14 -13.44 -23.91 15.61
C LEU A 14 -14.71 -23.23 16.14
N THR A 15 -14.76 -23.08 17.46
CA THR A 15 -15.79 -22.28 18.15
C THR A 15 -15.46 -20.78 18.12
N TYR A 16 -14.25 -20.40 17.69
CA TYR A 16 -13.82 -19.01 17.63
C TYR A 16 -14.31 -18.33 16.36
N ARG A 17 -15.15 -17.30 16.51
CA ARG A 17 -15.47 -16.35 15.44
C ARG A 17 -14.50 -15.19 15.54
N SER A 18 -13.66 -15.00 14.52
CA SER A 18 -12.82 -13.81 14.42
C SER A 18 -13.71 -12.57 14.34
N LYS A 19 -13.37 -11.53 15.10
CA LYS A 19 -13.97 -10.20 14.89
C LYS A 19 -13.32 -9.59 13.65
N SER A 20 -14.11 -8.88 12.85
CA SER A 20 -13.56 -8.09 11.74
C SER A 20 -12.56 -7.08 12.27
N ALA A 21 -11.45 -6.94 11.56
CA ALA A 21 -10.46 -5.92 11.86
C ALA A 21 -11.07 -4.53 11.62
N ALA A 22 -10.69 -3.57 12.47
CA ALA A 22 -11.02 -2.17 12.30
C ALA A 22 -9.71 -1.38 12.34
N PHE A 23 -9.54 -0.49 11.37
CA PHE A 23 -8.40 0.42 11.36
C PHE A 23 -8.54 1.44 12.47
N SER A 24 -7.46 1.67 13.21
CA SER A 24 -7.36 2.73 14.21
C SER A 24 -6.18 3.62 13.85
N GLY A 25 -6.46 4.89 13.62
CA GLY A 25 -5.41 5.90 13.45
C GLY A 25 -4.63 6.11 14.74
N GLY A 26 -3.56 6.87 14.63
CA GLY A 26 -2.74 7.22 15.76
C GLY A 26 -1.29 7.47 15.41
N GLU A 27 -0.52 7.86 16.41
CA GLU A 27 0.88 8.20 16.25
C GLU A 27 1.75 7.39 17.21
N PHE A 28 2.81 6.80 16.70
CA PHE A 28 3.86 6.17 17.48
C PHE A 28 5.20 6.86 17.18
N ARG A 29 5.91 7.30 18.23
CA ARG A 29 7.23 7.95 18.13
C ARG A 29 8.22 7.28 19.07
N LYS A 30 9.39 6.96 18.55
CA LYS A 30 10.49 6.45 19.38
C LYS A 30 11.79 7.09 18.92
N ASP A 31 12.24 8.08 19.67
CA ASP A 31 13.54 8.73 19.44
C ASP A 31 14.69 7.79 19.79
N LYS A 32 15.64 7.68 18.87
CA LYS A 32 16.85 6.87 18.99
C LYS A 32 18.00 7.54 18.25
N SER A 33 19.21 7.46 18.81
CA SER A 33 20.41 7.87 18.13
C SER A 33 20.82 6.83 17.08
N LEU A 34 20.28 6.97 15.87
CA LEU A 34 20.56 6.14 14.70
C LEU A 34 21.05 7.05 13.56
N GLU A 35 21.65 6.46 12.54
CA GLU A 35 22.05 7.19 11.34
C GLU A 35 20.85 7.64 10.50
N GLN A 36 19.76 6.87 10.54
CA GLN A 36 18.55 7.14 9.76
C GLN A 36 17.32 7.27 10.64
N ALA A 37 16.43 8.17 10.21
CA ALA A 37 15.07 8.28 10.66
C ALA A 37 14.15 7.46 9.73
N HIS A 38 13.25 6.69 10.32
CA HIS A 38 12.25 5.90 9.63
C HIS A 38 10.88 6.56 9.77
N PHE A 39 10.25 6.82 8.66
CA PHE A 39 8.91 7.37 8.55
C PHE A 39 7.98 6.34 7.92
N ALA A 40 6.90 6.01 8.58
CA ALA A 40 5.81 5.21 8.02
C ALA A 40 4.48 5.94 8.23
N LEU A 41 3.72 6.12 7.15
CA LEU A 41 2.37 6.67 7.15
C LEU A 41 1.43 5.63 6.55
N ALA A 42 0.35 5.30 7.25
CA ALA A 42 -0.56 4.26 6.83
C ALA A 42 -2.02 4.71 6.94
N PHE A 43 -2.87 4.14 6.10
CA PHE A 43 -4.33 4.32 6.12
C PHE A 43 -5.03 3.05 5.66
N GLU A 44 -6.30 2.94 6.03
CA GLU A 44 -7.10 1.78 5.66
C GLU A 44 -7.24 1.67 4.14
N SER A 45 -7.22 0.44 3.64
CA SER A 45 -7.29 0.08 2.24
C SER A 45 -8.29 -1.06 2.04
N PRO A 46 -8.79 -1.29 0.81
CA PRO A 46 -9.75 -2.34 0.53
C PRO A 46 -9.23 -3.74 0.86
N SER A 47 -10.14 -4.60 1.36
CA SER A 47 -9.88 -6.03 1.55
C SER A 47 -9.74 -6.77 0.21
N TYR A 48 -9.27 -8.03 0.23
CA TYR A 48 -9.14 -8.87 -0.98
C TYR A 48 -10.45 -9.02 -1.77
N LYS A 49 -11.60 -8.97 -1.11
CA LYS A 49 -12.92 -9.17 -1.73
C LYS A 49 -13.59 -7.88 -2.17
N SER A 50 -13.00 -6.74 -1.86
CA SER A 50 -13.53 -5.44 -2.28
C SER A 50 -13.43 -5.27 -3.80
N PRO A 51 -14.43 -4.67 -4.45
CA PRO A 51 -14.35 -4.30 -5.86
C PRO A 51 -13.23 -3.28 -6.14
N ASP A 52 -12.82 -2.50 -5.13
CA ASP A 52 -11.83 -1.46 -5.26
C ASP A 52 -10.39 -1.91 -5.02
N ILE A 53 -10.16 -3.22 -4.81
CA ILE A 53 -8.82 -3.74 -4.52
C ILE A 53 -7.81 -3.39 -5.62
N TYR A 54 -8.19 -3.53 -6.89
CA TYR A 54 -7.29 -3.20 -7.99
C TYR A 54 -7.07 -1.69 -8.15
N THR A 55 -8.10 -0.87 -7.83
CA THR A 55 -7.98 0.59 -7.79
C THR A 55 -6.95 1.03 -6.74
N ALA A 56 -7.03 0.49 -5.53
CA ALA A 56 -6.08 0.76 -4.45
C ALA A 56 -4.65 0.33 -4.82
N GLN A 57 -4.49 -0.81 -5.48
CA GLN A 57 -3.19 -1.30 -5.93
C GLN A 57 -2.60 -0.41 -7.04
N VAL A 58 -3.39 -0.02 -8.04
CA VAL A 58 -2.95 0.90 -9.11
C VAL A 58 -2.60 2.27 -8.53
N TYR A 59 -3.42 2.80 -7.62
CA TYR A 59 -3.13 4.02 -6.86
C TYR A 59 -1.78 3.93 -6.14
N SER A 60 -1.56 2.87 -5.37
CA SER A 60 -0.33 2.66 -4.60
C SER A 60 0.91 2.58 -5.51
N ILE A 61 0.79 1.91 -6.68
CA ILE A 61 1.86 1.83 -7.67
C ILE A 61 2.15 3.21 -8.28
N ALA A 62 1.14 3.98 -8.66
CA ALA A 62 1.31 5.32 -9.21
C ALA A 62 1.92 6.27 -8.18
N LEU A 63 1.52 6.16 -6.91
CA LEU A 63 2.03 6.96 -5.81
C LEU A 63 3.48 6.63 -5.47
N GLY A 64 3.82 5.34 -5.24
CA GLY A 64 5.12 4.95 -4.70
C GLY A 64 5.61 3.55 -5.10
N GLY A 65 5.07 2.93 -6.16
CA GLY A 65 5.36 1.56 -6.54
C GLY A 65 6.63 1.34 -7.36
N GLY A 66 7.47 2.35 -7.58
CA GLY A 66 8.71 2.20 -8.34
C GLY A 66 9.37 3.52 -8.70
N MET A 67 10.46 3.46 -9.47
CA MET A 67 11.27 4.63 -9.81
C MET A 67 10.50 5.72 -10.59
N SER A 68 9.46 5.38 -11.33
CA SER A 68 8.62 6.34 -12.06
C SER A 68 7.45 6.87 -11.24
N SER A 69 7.29 6.45 -9.99
CA SER A 69 6.21 6.89 -9.11
C SER A 69 6.42 8.29 -8.57
N ARG A 70 5.34 8.94 -8.13
CA ARG A 70 5.37 10.33 -7.68
C ARG A 70 6.28 10.55 -6.48
N LEU A 71 6.15 9.74 -5.44
CA LEU A 71 6.98 9.87 -4.25
C LEU A 71 8.46 9.71 -4.59
N PHE A 72 8.80 8.70 -5.41
CA PHE A 72 10.17 8.47 -5.80
C PHE A 72 10.73 9.66 -6.59
N GLN A 73 10.00 10.15 -7.60
CA GLN A 73 10.43 11.26 -8.44
C GLN A 73 10.50 12.59 -7.67
N GLN A 74 9.51 12.90 -6.83
CA GLN A 74 9.44 14.21 -6.19
C GLN A 74 10.31 14.31 -4.94
N ILE A 75 10.45 13.23 -4.18
CA ILE A 75 11.12 13.23 -2.88
C ILE A 75 12.56 12.74 -3.01
N ARG A 76 12.77 11.61 -3.71
CA ARG A 76 14.09 11.02 -3.84
C ARG A 76 14.91 11.65 -4.98
N GLU A 77 14.39 11.62 -6.23
CA GLU A 77 15.19 12.05 -7.39
C GLU A 77 15.38 13.56 -7.46
N LYS A 78 14.30 14.34 -7.34
CA LYS A 78 14.40 15.80 -7.48
C LYS A 78 14.98 16.52 -6.26
N ARG A 79 14.80 15.96 -5.05
CA ARG A 79 15.18 16.64 -3.80
C ARG A 79 16.21 15.91 -2.96
N GLY A 80 16.49 14.65 -3.25
CA GLY A 80 17.48 13.86 -2.54
C GLY A 80 17.17 13.66 -1.04
N LEU A 81 15.87 13.73 -0.64
CA LEU A 81 15.51 13.72 0.78
C LEU A 81 15.54 12.34 1.42
N CYS A 82 15.66 11.25 0.64
CA CYS A 82 15.72 9.90 1.18
C CYS A 82 16.46 8.96 0.25
N TYR A 83 17.00 7.88 0.83
CA TYR A 83 17.57 6.79 0.05
C TYR A 83 16.48 5.86 -0.51
N SER A 84 15.46 5.57 0.29
CA SER A 84 14.33 4.73 -0.10
C SER A 84 13.02 5.39 0.27
N ILE A 85 12.05 5.29 -0.66
CA ILE A 85 10.67 5.65 -0.43
C ILE A 85 9.80 4.78 -1.31
N PHE A 86 8.70 4.26 -0.74
CA PHE A 86 7.74 3.47 -1.48
C PHE A 86 6.34 3.55 -0.86
N ALA A 87 5.33 3.20 -1.64
CA ALA A 87 3.97 2.96 -1.19
C ALA A 87 3.54 1.56 -1.58
N GLN A 88 2.88 0.86 -0.68
CA GLN A 88 2.40 -0.50 -0.88
C GLN A 88 0.99 -0.68 -0.29
N ALA A 89 0.07 -1.20 -1.10
CA ALA A 89 -1.25 -1.63 -0.65
C ALA A 89 -1.23 -3.12 -0.33
N GLY A 90 -1.41 -3.47 0.93
CA GLY A 90 -1.62 -4.83 1.41
C GLY A 90 -3.10 -5.07 1.69
N ALA A 91 -3.61 -6.25 1.34
CA ALA A 91 -4.99 -6.63 1.61
C ALA A 91 -5.05 -7.87 2.50
N PHE A 92 -6.12 -7.96 3.29
CA PHE A 92 -6.47 -9.08 4.16
C PHE A 92 -7.90 -9.54 3.81
N SER A 93 -8.42 -10.51 4.55
CA SER A 93 -9.75 -11.08 4.29
C SER A 93 -10.89 -10.08 4.52
N ASP A 94 -10.74 -9.18 5.46
CA ASP A 94 -11.75 -8.27 5.99
C ASP A 94 -11.37 -6.79 5.94
N THR A 95 -10.09 -6.46 5.75
CA THR A 95 -9.56 -5.10 5.64
C THR A 95 -8.35 -5.05 4.71
N GLY A 96 -7.73 -3.91 4.58
CA GLY A 96 -6.44 -3.69 3.92
C GLY A 96 -5.71 -2.52 4.55
N LEU A 97 -4.44 -2.40 4.21
CA LEU A 97 -3.58 -1.31 4.67
C LEU A 97 -2.72 -0.81 3.52
N THR A 98 -2.80 0.47 3.23
CA THR A 98 -1.79 1.13 2.38
C THR A 98 -0.77 1.79 3.29
N THR A 99 0.50 1.45 3.08
CA THR A 99 1.63 1.99 3.85
C THR A 99 2.57 2.72 2.92
N ILE A 100 2.94 3.94 3.29
CA ILE A 100 4.04 4.70 2.71
C ILE A 100 5.21 4.61 3.69
N TYR A 101 6.36 4.21 3.21
CA TYR A 101 7.58 4.13 4.04
C TYR A 101 8.69 4.96 3.40
N ALA A 102 9.48 5.63 4.22
CA ALA A 102 10.72 6.27 3.82
C ALA A 102 11.80 6.16 4.89
N GLY A 103 13.06 5.97 4.44
CA GLY A 103 14.27 6.12 5.26
C GLY A 103 15.00 7.40 4.87
N THR A 104 15.20 8.30 5.84
CA THR A 104 15.77 9.65 5.65
C THR A 104 16.70 10.04 6.79
N SER A 105 17.28 11.24 6.76
CA SER A 105 17.99 11.80 7.90
C SER A 105 17.04 12.53 8.86
N GLY A 106 17.47 12.71 10.12
CA GLY A 106 16.69 13.48 11.09
C GLY A 106 16.42 14.93 10.68
N GLU A 107 17.33 15.53 9.91
CA GLU A 107 17.18 16.90 9.41
C GLU A 107 16.16 17.00 8.28
N GLN A 108 16.04 15.97 7.46
CA GLN A 108 15.18 15.97 6.26
C GLN A 108 13.76 15.45 6.51
N ILE A 109 13.51 14.81 7.66
CA ILE A 109 12.21 14.20 7.96
C ILE A 109 11.04 15.21 7.95
N PRO A 110 11.17 16.49 8.37
CA PRO A 110 10.08 17.44 8.28
C PRO A 110 9.64 17.73 6.84
N ASP A 111 10.60 17.92 5.95
CA ASP A 111 10.31 18.23 4.54
C ASP A 111 9.78 16.99 3.81
N LEU A 112 10.38 15.84 4.06
CA LEU A 112 9.93 14.57 3.49
C LEU A 112 8.47 14.27 3.84
N SER A 113 8.10 14.39 5.12
CA SER A 113 6.75 14.07 5.59
C SER A 113 5.70 15.03 5.03
N LYS A 114 5.99 16.34 5.00
CA LYS A 114 5.13 17.35 4.38
C LYS A 114 4.96 17.13 2.87
N LEU A 115 6.04 16.83 2.17
CA LEU A 115 5.99 16.52 0.74
C LEU A 115 5.21 15.23 0.45
N THR A 116 5.31 14.23 1.32
CA THR A 116 4.51 13.01 1.20
C THR A 116 3.01 13.34 1.23
N VAL A 117 2.57 14.17 2.19
CA VAL A 117 1.17 14.60 2.27
C VAL A 117 0.76 15.44 1.06
N ASN A 118 1.63 16.34 0.59
CA ASN A 118 1.35 17.12 -0.61
C ASN A 118 1.20 16.24 -1.86
N GLU A 119 2.00 15.19 -2.01
CA GLU A 119 1.85 14.27 -3.14
C GLU A 119 0.56 13.43 -3.03
N LEU A 120 0.09 13.08 -1.83
CA LEU A 120 -1.24 12.47 -1.65
C LEU A 120 -2.34 13.39 -2.20
N LYS A 121 -2.32 14.69 -1.87
CA LYS A 121 -3.27 15.69 -2.38
C LYS A 121 -3.18 15.83 -3.91
N ARG A 122 -1.98 15.87 -4.44
CA ARG A 122 -1.74 16.02 -5.88
C ARG A 122 -2.22 14.81 -6.67
N VAL A 123 -2.10 13.59 -6.16
CA VAL A 123 -2.66 12.41 -6.83
C VAL A 123 -4.18 12.53 -7.01
N ALA A 124 -4.89 13.13 -6.07
CA ALA A 124 -6.32 13.36 -6.19
C ALA A 124 -6.69 14.37 -7.30
N THR A 125 -5.81 15.34 -7.58
CA THR A 125 -6.14 16.48 -8.47
C THR A 125 -5.48 16.41 -9.84
N ASP A 126 -4.20 16.05 -9.91
CA ASP A 126 -3.37 16.17 -11.12
C ASP A 126 -2.80 14.84 -11.65
N LEU A 127 -3.27 13.68 -11.13
CA LEU A 127 -2.88 12.37 -11.67
C LEU A 127 -3.26 12.28 -13.16
N SER A 128 -2.35 11.83 -13.99
CA SER A 128 -2.56 11.72 -15.43
C SER A 128 -2.90 10.29 -15.88
N GLU A 129 -3.56 10.15 -17.04
CA GLU A 129 -3.83 8.84 -17.66
C GLU A 129 -2.55 8.08 -17.97
N VAL A 130 -1.45 8.78 -18.28
CA VAL A 130 -0.13 8.16 -18.53
C VAL A 130 0.39 7.45 -17.28
N GLU A 131 0.22 8.06 -16.10
CA GLU A 131 0.64 7.47 -14.83
C GLU A 131 -0.22 6.25 -14.47
N VAL A 132 -1.52 6.32 -14.66
CA VAL A 132 -2.45 5.19 -14.42
C VAL A 132 -2.14 4.04 -15.38
N THR A 133 -1.94 4.32 -16.66
CA THR A 133 -1.60 3.30 -17.68
C THR A 133 -0.27 2.62 -17.34
N ARG A 134 0.75 3.38 -16.93
CA ARG A 134 2.04 2.85 -16.49
C ARG A 134 1.89 1.96 -15.25
N ALA A 135 1.10 2.40 -14.25
CA ALA A 135 0.87 1.62 -13.05
C ALA A 135 0.15 0.29 -13.35
N ARG A 136 -0.88 0.30 -14.22
CA ARG A 136 -1.55 -0.92 -14.70
C ARG A 136 -0.56 -1.85 -15.42
N SER A 137 0.27 -1.32 -16.30
CA SER A 137 1.26 -2.10 -17.04
C SER A 137 2.30 -2.72 -16.10
N GLN A 138 2.78 -1.98 -15.13
CA GLN A 138 3.70 -2.47 -14.11
C GLN A 138 3.06 -3.58 -13.26
N MET A 139 1.81 -3.42 -12.87
CA MET A 139 1.06 -4.43 -12.12
C MET A 139 0.90 -5.73 -12.91
N LYS A 140 0.52 -5.64 -14.20
CA LYS A 140 0.40 -6.79 -15.09
C LYS A 140 1.75 -7.48 -15.32
N ALA A 141 2.82 -6.71 -15.54
CA ALA A 141 4.16 -7.25 -15.69
C ALA A 141 4.62 -8.01 -14.44
N GLY A 142 4.40 -7.45 -13.24
CA GLY A 142 4.71 -8.12 -11.97
C GLY A 142 3.92 -9.41 -11.78
N LEU A 143 2.63 -9.41 -12.16
CA LEU A 143 1.79 -10.60 -12.13
C LEU A 143 2.33 -11.70 -13.05
N LEU A 144 2.70 -11.37 -14.29
CA LEU A 144 3.22 -12.33 -15.28
C LEU A 144 4.57 -12.89 -14.86
N MET A 145 5.52 -12.02 -14.47
CA MET A 145 6.84 -12.44 -13.99
C MET A 145 6.75 -13.33 -12.73
N GLY A 146 5.80 -13.05 -11.84
CA GLY A 146 5.56 -13.88 -10.67
C GLY A 146 5.11 -15.31 -11.01
N LEU A 147 4.56 -15.54 -12.19
CA LEU A 147 4.15 -16.87 -12.65
C LEU A 147 5.30 -17.73 -13.20
N GLU A 148 6.46 -17.16 -13.46
CA GLU A 148 7.64 -17.90 -13.92
C GLU A 148 8.28 -18.72 -12.80
N SER A 149 8.13 -18.28 -11.53
CA SER A 149 8.62 -19.01 -10.37
C SER A 149 7.64 -20.11 -9.95
N PRO A 150 8.04 -21.39 -9.88
CA PRO A 150 7.20 -22.47 -9.39
C PRO A 150 6.68 -22.24 -7.97
N SER A 151 7.53 -21.72 -7.08
CA SER A 151 7.15 -21.40 -5.69
C SER A 151 6.11 -20.31 -5.63
N SER A 152 6.30 -19.21 -6.37
CA SER A 152 5.34 -18.11 -6.43
C SER A 152 4.00 -18.53 -7.04
N ARG A 153 4.02 -19.45 -8.04
CA ARG A 153 2.80 -20.04 -8.60
C ARG A 153 2.05 -20.87 -7.56
N ALA A 154 2.74 -21.73 -6.83
CA ALA A 154 2.13 -22.58 -5.82
C ALA A 154 1.52 -21.74 -4.69
N GLU A 155 2.26 -20.74 -4.19
CA GLU A 155 1.78 -19.82 -3.17
C GLU A 155 0.57 -19.00 -3.66
N ARG A 156 0.61 -18.49 -4.89
CA ARG A 156 -0.51 -17.77 -5.49
C ARG A 156 -1.77 -18.65 -5.58
N LEU A 157 -1.64 -19.88 -6.05
CA LEU A 157 -2.76 -20.83 -6.17
C LEU A 157 -3.38 -21.11 -4.80
N ALA A 158 -2.56 -21.42 -3.80
CA ALA A 158 -3.01 -21.67 -2.44
C ALA A 158 -3.75 -20.47 -1.86
N ARG A 159 -3.19 -19.26 -2.01
CA ARG A 159 -3.80 -18.00 -1.55
C ARG A 159 -5.14 -17.73 -2.23
N MET A 160 -5.25 -17.95 -3.55
CA MET A 160 -6.49 -17.73 -4.28
C MET A 160 -7.61 -18.67 -3.80
N ILE A 161 -7.29 -19.94 -3.57
CA ILE A 161 -8.25 -20.89 -3.02
C ILE A 161 -8.69 -20.47 -1.62
N GLN A 162 -7.76 -20.03 -0.76
CA GLN A 162 -8.09 -19.55 0.59
C GLN A 162 -9.01 -18.33 0.57
N ILE A 163 -8.78 -17.37 -0.33
CA ILE A 163 -9.52 -16.10 -0.35
C ILE A 163 -10.88 -16.25 -1.05
N TRP A 164 -10.90 -16.90 -2.22
CA TRP A 164 -12.07 -16.94 -3.10
C TRP A 164 -12.72 -18.32 -3.24
N GLY A 165 -12.10 -19.38 -2.69
CA GLY A 165 -12.57 -20.76 -2.90
C GLY A 165 -12.37 -21.28 -4.32
N LYS A 166 -11.77 -20.46 -5.21
CA LYS A 166 -11.46 -20.79 -6.61
C LYS A 166 -10.16 -20.08 -7.02
N VAL A 167 -9.61 -20.53 -8.14
CA VAL A 167 -8.49 -19.84 -8.78
C VAL A 167 -9.05 -18.99 -9.93
N PRO A 168 -9.13 -17.65 -9.80
CA PRO A 168 -9.48 -16.77 -10.92
C PRO A 168 -8.50 -16.96 -12.07
N SER A 169 -8.98 -16.91 -13.30
CA SER A 169 -8.12 -16.97 -14.47
C SER A 169 -7.20 -15.75 -14.55
N LEU A 170 -6.11 -15.88 -15.31
CA LEU A 170 -5.22 -14.76 -15.56
C LEU A 170 -5.96 -13.65 -16.32
N ASP A 171 -6.76 -14.03 -17.32
CA ASP A 171 -7.54 -13.09 -18.14
C ASP A 171 -8.56 -12.32 -17.28
N GLU A 172 -9.31 -13.01 -16.40
CA GLU A 172 -10.21 -12.36 -15.44
C GLU A 172 -9.47 -11.33 -14.56
N THR A 173 -8.24 -11.65 -14.16
CA THR A 173 -7.43 -10.74 -13.33
C THR A 173 -6.95 -9.54 -14.15
N ILE A 174 -6.49 -9.76 -15.38
CA ILE A 174 -6.04 -8.69 -16.29
C ILE A 174 -7.20 -7.75 -16.64
N GLU A 175 -8.38 -8.27 -16.96
CA GLU A 175 -9.58 -7.48 -17.24
C GLU A 175 -9.94 -6.55 -16.06
N LYS A 176 -9.85 -7.05 -14.83
CA LYS A 176 -10.09 -6.23 -13.63
C LYS A 176 -9.05 -5.13 -13.45
N ILE A 177 -7.78 -5.40 -13.76
CA ILE A 177 -6.73 -4.37 -13.73
C ILE A 177 -6.98 -3.33 -14.83
N ASP A 178 -7.33 -3.76 -16.05
CA ASP A 178 -7.58 -2.86 -17.17
C ASP A 178 -8.84 -2.02 -17.03
N ALA A 179 -9.82 -2.50 -16.24
CA ALA A 179 -11.03 -1.76 -15.88
C ALA A 179 -10.79 -0.60 -14.88
N VAL A 180 -9.57 -0.46 -14.32
CA VAL A 180 -9.20 0.67 -13.49
C VAL A 180 -8.82 1.84 -14.38
N ASN A 181 -9.66 2.88 -14.41
CA ASN A 181 -9.44 4.11 -15.16
C ASN A 181 -8.98 5.27 -14.26
N LEU A 182 -8.65 6.40 -14.87
CA LEU A 182 -8.18 7.60 -14.16
C LEU A 182 -9.19 8.10 -13.13
N ASP A 183 -10.49 8.12 -13.47
CA ASP A 183 -11.54 8.64 -12.59
C ASP A 183 -11.66 7.81 -11.32
N LYS A 184 -11.62 6.47 -11.43
CA LYS A 184 -11.61 5.57 -10.26
C LYS A 184 -10.43 5.85 -9.34
N VAL A 185 -9.23 6.02 -9.92
CA VAL A 185 -8.03 6.26 -9.11
C VAL A 185 -8.06 7.64 -8.45
N ARG A 186 -8.54 8.67 -9.15
CA ARG A 186 -8.71 10.02 -8.59
C ARG A 186 -9.75 10.04 -7.48
N THR A 187 -10.92 9.43 -7.69
CA THR A 187 -11.95 9.30 -6.66
C THR A 187 -11.45 8.56 -5.43
N TYR A 188 -10.69 7.47 -5.63
CA TYR A 188 -10.05 6.76 -4.52
C TYR A 188 -9.05 7.65 -3.78
N ALA A 189 -8.20 8.38 -4.50
CA ALA A 189 -7.24 9.32 -3.93
C ALA A 189 -7.93 10.46 -3.17
N GLU A 190 -9.03 11.01 -3.70
CA GLU A 190 -9.84 12.03 -3.04
C GLU A 190 -10.42 11.52 -1.71
N ASN A 191 -10.95 10.31 -1.69
CA ASN A 191 -11.42 9.67 -0.46
C ASN A 191 -10.30 9.47 0.56
N VAL A 192 -9.09 9.08 0.12
CA VAL A 192 -7.91 9.00 1.01
C VAL A 192 -7.58 10.36 1.60
N VAL A 193 -7.61 11.43 0.79
CA VAL A 193 -7.28 12.79 1.25
C VAL A 193 -8.37 13.36 2.17
N THR A 194 -9.65 13.10 1.90
CA THR A 194 -10.76 13.78 2.60
C THR A 194 -11.31 12.99 3.77
N GLN A 195 -11.29 11.65 3.72
CA GLN A 195 -12.02 10.79 4.65
C GLN A 195 -11.13 9.83 5.44
N ALA A 196 -9.95 9.46 4.92
CA ALA A 196 -9.15 8.44 5.58
C ALA A 196 -8.59 8.94 6.91
N GLN A 197 -8.63 8.07 7.91
CA GLN A 197 -7.88 8.20 9.13
C GLN A 197 -6.45 7.73 8.89
N PHE A 198 -5.44 8.47 9.40
CA PHE A 198 -4.05 8.06 9.26
C PHE A 198 -3.47 7.49 10.56
N ALA A 199 -2.54 6.57 10.39
CA ALA A 199 -1.61 6.14 11.43
C ALA A 199 -0.19 6.49 10.98
N MET A 200 0.64 7.01 11.91
CA MET A 200 2.03 7.36 11.66
C MET A 200 2.96 6.67 12.65
N ALA A 201 4.05 6.12 12.17
CA ALA A 201 5.11 5.60 13.01
C ALA A 201 6.44 6.26 12.63
N LEU A 202 7.15 6.74 13.65
CA LEU A 202 8.44 7.40 13.53
C LEU A 202 9.47 6.72 14.45
N TYR A 203 10.64 6.42 13.90
CA TYR A 203 11.72 5.76 14.63
C TYR A 203 13.08 6.27 14.19
N GLY A 204 13.97 6.56 15.13
CA GLY A 204 15.31 7.09 14.89
C GLY A 204 15.47 8.53 15.38
N PRO A 205 16.34 9.38 14.78
CA PRO A 205 16.51 10.79 15.13
C PRO A 205 15.31 11.60 14.61
N ILE A 206 14.24 11.65 15.38
CA ILE A 206 12.93 12.18 14.97
C ILE A 206 12.49 13.44 15.71
N SER A 207 13.41 14.08 16.45
CA SER A 207 13.09 15.25 17.28
C SER A 207 12.46 16.42 16.51
N SER A 208 12.83 16.58 15.22
CA SER A 208 12.33 17.64 14.33
C SER A 208 11.07 17.22 13.53
N ALA A 209 10.67 15.94 13.59
CA ALA A 209 9.57 15.44 12.79
C ALA A 209 8.23 16.07 13.22
N PRO A 210 7.36 16.48 12.26
CA PRO A 210 6.03 16.97 12.59
C PRO A 210 5.17 15.88 13.22
N SER A 211 4.17 16.29 13.99
CA SER A 211 3.15 15.41 14.53
C SER A 211 2.18 14.97 13.43
N LEU A 212 1.45 13.86 13.68
CA LEU A 212 0.37 13.44 12.80
C LEU A 212 -0.71 14.53 12.68
N GLN A 213 -0.99 15.24 13.78
CA GLN A 213 -1.96 16.34 13.77
C GLN A 213 -1.56 17.48 12.83
N GLU A 214 -0.27 17.85 12.78
CA GLU A 214 0.25 18.86 11.85
C GLU A 214 0.16 18.39 10.39
N LEU A 215 0.44 17.10 10.13
CA LEU A 215 0.29 16.52 8.80
C LEU A 215 -1.18 16.41 8.37
N ASP A 216 -2.09 16.09 9.28
CA ASP A 216 -3.54 16.10 9.00
C ASP A 216 -4.06 17.51 8.73
N ALA A 217 -3.60 18.51 9.46
CA ALA A 217 -3.93 19.91 9.18
C ALA A 217 -3.45 20.34 7.77
N LEU A 218 -2.22 19.94 7.38
CA LEU A 218 -1.69 20.19 6.03
C LEU A 218 -2.51 19.47 4.95
N ARG A 219 -3.00 18.27 5.23
CA ARG A 219 -3.84 17.49 4.33
C ARG A 219 -5.20 18.16 4.10
N ALA A 220 -5.78 18.72 5.16
CA ALA A 220 -7.10 19.37 5.13
C ALA A 220 -7.09 20.78 4.51
N ALA A 221 -5.93 21.46 4.50
CA ALA A 221 -5.73 22.78 3.90
C ALA A 221 -5.64 22.71 2.37
#